data_516337f0ca1fba6636aeaec5d27fe2ed
#
_entry.id   516337f0ca1fba6636aeaec5d27fe2ed
#
_cell.length_a   1.000
_cell.length_b   1.000
_cell.length_c   1.000
_cell.angle_alpha   90.00
_cell.angle_beta   90.00
_cell.angle_gamma   90.00
#
_symmetry.space_group_name_H-M   'P 1'
#
loop_
_entity.id
_entity.type
_entity.pdbx_description
1 polymer ?
#
loop_
_entity_poly.entity_id
_entity_poly.type
_entity_poly.pdbx_seq_one_letter_code
_entity_poly.pdbx_strand_id
1 'polypeptide(L)'
;MNLRTFPLGVIGIALAVAGMVGYHFAPEKLWLVTLAEGLALLCLILFFIVHWESIKAFSSRRSTRLGANSLLMVLFFIAILAIVNFLAARHSVRWDFSENQNFSLAPQTHRVIRSLPREVKITVFTREKDPGYQSYKERLDSYRQASPKITVEFVDPERQPRVAQSYGITRSDTAIFESGGQTVRVTNPSEAELTGALIRVSKDDKKRILFLEGHGELGTDNRERTGLSVAKEILTKQGYEVGTVSLLTQGAVPENTSILAMAGPRKPITSDELDRIKAYVDKGGHLLVMIDPDSQADINPLLKHWGLGAGPGVLVDFQDRLAQGEPTVLLVRTFTEHEITQDLTAAVLFPLARHITFDEQIGKDWEYVQLARTSPNSRAMKVTGRVLALNEKEDIKGPLPMAVALAPKTPPGEGKPRPAIVVIGNSTFASNAFVNFPGNSDFFLHTVAWLAQDRDMISIGPRDQALRPFVPNPIQERTLLYVQVFLLPALLLIAGVNVWRKRRRL
;
A
#
# COMPACT_ATOMS: atom_id res chain seq x y z
N MET A 1 -68.84 -16.46 19.49
CA MET A 1 -67.73 -15.78 20.17
C MET A 1 -68.30 -14.91 21.28
N ASN A 2 -68.15 -15.30 22.54
CA ASN A 2 -68.70 -14.53 23.67
C ASN A 2 -67.98 -13.15 23.74
N LEU A 3 -68.76 -12.09 23.37
CA LEU A 3 -68.23 -10.72 23.37
C LEU A 3 -67.66 -10.28 24.73
N ARG A 4 -68.04 -10.92 25.85
CA ARG A 4 -67.65 -10.56 27.22
C ARG A 4 -66.19 -10.93 27.57
N THR A 5 -65.55 -11.85 26.85
CA THR A 5 -64.21 -12.33 27.15
C THR A 5 -63.15 -11.92 26.10
N PHE A 6 -63.58 -11.25 25.01
CA PHE A 6 -62.69 -10.69 23.98
C PHE A 6 -61.67 -9.68 24.55
N PRO A 7 -62.02 -8.86 25.55
CA PRO A 7 -61.08 -7.91 26.16
C PRO A 7 -59.87 -8.59 26.84
N LEU A 8 -59.97 -9.82 27.34
CA LEU A 8 -58.87 -10.52 28.00
C LEU A 8 -57.69 -10.74 27.05
N GLY A 9 -57.90 -11.06 25.79
CA GLY A 9 -56.83 -11.22 24.81
C GLY A 9 -56.15 -9.90 24.47
N VAL A 10 -56.94 -8.84 24.31
CA VAL A 10 -56.44 -7.50 24.03
C VAL A 10 -55.61 -6.96 25.21
N ILE A 11 -56.10 -7.15 26.44
CA ILE A 11 -55.38 -6.75 27.67
C ILE A 11 -54.07 -7.54 27.79
N GLY A 12 -54.06 -8.83 27.53
CA GLY A 12 -52.85 -9.66 27.53
C GLY A 12 -51.80 -9.17 26.57
N ILE A 13 -52.19 -8.85 25.32
CA ILE A 13 -51.26 -8.28 24.32
C ILE A 13 -50.75 -6.88 24.75
N ALA A 14 -51.64 -6.03 25.26
CA ALA A 14 -51.28 -4.69 25.69
C ALA A 14 -50.27 -4.72 26.88
N LEU A 15 -50.46 -5.62 27.84
CA LEU A 15 -49.54 -5.84 28.94
C LEU A 15 -48.19 -6.40 28.47
N ALA A 16 -48.15 -7.32 27.52
CA ALA A 16 -46.92 -7.84 26.96
C ALA A 16 -46.10 -6.72 26.26
N VAL A 17 -46.79 -5.91 25.44
CA VAL A 17 -46.16 -4.75 24.79
C VAL A 17 -45.65 -3.72 25.82
N ALA A 18 -46.48 -3.44 26.84
CA ALA A 18 -46.08 -2.53 27.93
C ALA A 18 -44.84 -3.05 28.72
N GLY A 19 -44.80 -4.37 28.98
CA GLY A 19 -43.64 -5.02 29.59
C GLY A 19 -42.38 -4.89 28.75
N MET A 20 -42.47 -5.15 27.44
CA MET A 20 -41.38 -5.05 26.50
C MET A 20 -40.86 -3.60 26.37
N VAL A 21 -41.74 -2.63 26.31
CA VAL A 21 -41.38 -1.20 26.28
C VAL A 21 -40.78 -0.79 27.64
N GLY A 22 -41.37 -1.24 28.75
CA GLY A 22 -40.86 -0.97 30.09
C GLY A 22 -39.47 -1.49 30.36
N TYR A 23 -39.15 -2.66 29.81
CA TYR A 23 -37.78 -3.22 29.84
C TYR A 23 -36.74 -2.31 29.15
N HIS A 24 -37.14 -1.70 28.03
CA HIS A 24 -36.23 -0.84 27.27
C HIS A 24 -36.06 0.57 27.91
N PHE A 25 -37.13 1.16 28.46
CA PHE A 25 -37.12 2.54 28.96
C PHE A 25 -36.92 2.68 30.47
N ALA A 26 -37.13 1.63 31.27
CA ALA A 26 -36.99 1.64 32.71
C ALA A 26 -36.37 0.36 33.27
N PRO A 27 -35.12 0.03 32.92
CA PRO A 27 -34.45 -1.22 33.33
C PRO A 27 -34.27 -1.30 34.86
N GLU A 28 -34.35 -0.17 35.59
CA GLU A 28 -34.25 -0.13 37.04
C GLU A 28 -35.47 -0.74 37.76
N LYS A 29 -36.62 -0.91 37.05
CA LYS A 29 -37.88 -1.43 37.61
C LYS A 29 -38.24 -2.80 37.10
N LEU A 30 -37.25 -3.71 37.01
CA LEU A 30 -37.42 -5.07 36.50
C LEU A 30 -38.56 -5.84 37.10
N TRP A 31 -38.87 -5.64 38.40
CA TRP A 31 -39.98 -6.30 39.10
C TRP A 31 -41.39 -5.92 38.51
N LEU A 32 -41.56 -4.65 38.07
CA LEU A 32 -42.81 -4.23 37.43
C LEU A 32 -42.93 -4.83 36.02
N VAL A 33 -41.83 -4.96 35.29
CA VAL A 33 -41.79 -5.60 33.97
C VAL A 33 -42.16 -7.08 34.06
N THR A 34 -41.55 -7.81 35.00
CA THR A 34 -41.83 -9.24 35.20
C THR A 34 -43.26 -9.47 35.68
N LEU A 35 -43.83 -8.58 36.48
CA LEU A 35 -45.21 -8.63 36.94
C LEU A 35 -46.19 -8.36 35.77
N ALA A 36 -45.87 -7.38 34.90
CA ALA A 36 -46.69 -7.10 33.73
C ALA A 36 -46.67 -8.27 32.72
N GLU A 37 -45.52 -8.88 32.48
CA GLU A 37 -45.39 -10.06 31.60
C GLU A 37 -46.08 -11.30 32.17
N GLY A 38 -45.99 -11.51 33.52
CA GLY A 38 -46.68 -12.58 34.18
C GLY A 38 -48.21 -12.45 34.07
N LEU A 39 -48.73 -11.24 34.26
CA LEU A 39 -50.16 -10.95 34.06
C LEU A 39 -50.57 -11.06 32.60
N ALA A 40 -49.74 -10.64 31.67
CA ALA A 40 -49.98 -10.81 30.25
C ALA A 40 -50.11 -12.29 29.86
N LEU A 41 -49.17 -13.12 30.34
CA LEU A 41 -49.20 -14.57 30.10
C LEU A 41 -50.47 -15.20 30.72
N LEU A 42 -50.85 -14.85 31.94
CA LEU A 42 -52.04 -15.35 32.57
C LEU A 42 -53.31 -14.97 31.80
N CYS A 43 -53.43 -13.72 31.35
CA CYS A 43 -54.56 -13.24 30.54
C CYS A 43 -54.64 -13.99 29.21
N LEU A 44 -53.54 -14.26 28.54
CA LEU A 44 -53.45 -14.99 27.30
C LEU A 44 -53.84 -16.48 27.47
N ILE A 45 -53.36 -17.12 28.55
CA ILE A 45 -53.73 -18.51 28.88
C ILE A 45 -55.24 -18.62 29.14
N LEU A 46 -55.80 -17.75 29.95
CA LEU A 46 -57.25 -17.72 30.22
C LEU A 46 -58.04 -17.48 28.96
N PHE A 47 -57.61 -16.57 28.09
CA PHE A 47 -58.25 -16.34 26.82
C PHE A 47 -58.25 -17.60 25.95
N PHE A 48 -57.12 -18.32 25.88
CA PHE A 48 -56.97 -19.56 25.13
C PHE A 48 -57.91 -20.68 25.66
N ILE A 49 -57.95 -20.83 27.00
CA ILE A 49 -58.78 -21.85 27.63
C ILE A 49 -60.30 -21.57 27.33
N VAL A 50 -60.74 -20.32 27.54
CA VAL A 50 -62.16 -19.94 27.33
C VAL A 50 -62.58 -20.03 25.86
N HIS A 51 -61.66 -19.77 24.93
CA HIS A 51 -61.98 -19.75 23.51
C HIS A 51 -61.51 -21.02 22.76
N TRP A 52 -61.10 -22.07 23.46
CA TRP A 52 -60.53 -23.29 22.86
C TRP A 52 -61.39 -23.91 21.76
N GLU A 53 -62.69 -24.07 22.01
CA GLU A 53 -63.63 -24.62 21.02
C GLU A 53 -63.78 -23.68 19.80
N SER A 54 -63.84 -22.38 20.00
CA SER A 54 -63.92 -21.39 18.92
C SER A 54 -62.62 -21.37 18.09
N ILE A 55 -61.48 -21.49 18.73
CA ILE A 55 -60.18 -21.56 18.05
C ILE A 55 -60.05 -22.85 17.24
N LYS A 56 -60.48 -23.99 17.80
CA LYS A 56 -60.52 -25.28 17.11
C LYS A 56 -61.43 -25.24 15.88
N ALA A 57 -62.65 -24.69 16.03
CA ALA A 57 -63.61 -24.53 14.91
C ALA A 57 -63.07 -23.55 13.84
N PHE A 58 -62.37 -22.50 14.23
CA PHE A 58 -61.71 -21.56 13.31
C PHE A 58 -60.55 -22.21 12.58
N SER A 59 -59.73 -22.99 13.25
CA SER A 59 -58.58 -23.71 12.69
C SER A 59 -58.94 -24.78 11.68
N SER A 60 -60.17 -25.32 11.75
CA SER A 60 -60.65 -26.36 10.83
C SER A 60 -61.17 -25.82 9.48
N ARG A 61 -61.38 -24.51 9.35
CA ARG A 61 -61.87 -23.88 8.10
C ARG A 61 -60.77 -23.85 7.05
N ARG A 62 -61.12 -24.10 5.78
CA ARG A 62 -60.22 -24.12 4.64
C ARG A 62 -59.43 -22.78 4.48
N SER A 63 -60.11 -21.65 4.73
CA SER A 63 -59.50 -20.31 4.71
C SER A 63 -58.48 -20.11 5.84
N THR A 64 -58.72 -20.68 7.02
CA THR A 64 -57.80 -20.59 8.16
C THR A 64 -56.53 -21.42 7.94
N ARG A 65 -56.64 -22.61 7.31
CA ARG A 65 -55.49 -23.44 6.92
C ARG A 65 -54.61 -22.72 5.88
N LEU A 66 -55.21 -22.05 4.90
CA LEU A 66 -54.47 -21.25 3.92
C LEU A 66 -53.81 -20.03 4.57
N GLY A 67 -54.57 -19.35 5.46
CA GLY A 67 -54.03 -18.21 6.22
C GLY A 67 -52.89 -18.60 7.19
N ALA A 68 -53.05 -19.72 7.92
CA ALA A 68 -52.02 -20.26 8.80
C ALA A 68 -50.77 -20.68 8.03
N ASN A 69 -50.91 -21.31 6.86
CA ASN A 69 -49.80 -21.68 6.01
C ASN A 69 -49.07 -20.44 5.48
N SER A 70 -49.80 -19.40 5.07
CA SER A 70 -49.23 -18.11 4.65
C SER A 70 -48.51 -17.42 5.80
N LEU A 71 -49.08 -17.43 7.01
CA LEU A 71 -48.43 -16.87 8.20
C LEU A 71 -47.13 -17.59 8.55
N LEU A 72 -47.14 -18.93 8.52
CA LEU A 72 -45.92 -19.74 8.73
C LEU A 72 -44.88 -19.44 7.68
N MET A 73 -45.25 -19.29 6.42
CA MET A 73 -44.34 -18.94 5.33
C MET A 73 -43.70 -17.58 5.55
N VAL A 74 -44.46 -16.59 5.99
CA VAL A 74 -43.96 -15.26 6.34
C VAL A 74 -43.01 -15.32 7.55
N LEU A 75 -43.37 -16.09 8.59
CA LEU A 75 -42.51 -16.28 9.75
C LEU A 75 -41.17 -16.96 9.40
N PHE A 76 -41.23 -18.03 8.57
CA PHE A 76 -40.00 -18.67 8.06
C PHE A 76 -39.16 -17.70 7.22
N PHE A 77 -39.78 -16.89 6.38
CA PHE A 77 -39.05 -15.90 5.59
C PHE A 77 -38.36 -14.86 6.47
N ILE A 78 -39.06 -14.35 7.50
CA ILE A 78 -38.48 -13.42 8.47
C ILE A 78 -37.32 -14.08 9.25
N ALA A 79 -37.50 -15.35 9.67
CA ALA A 79 -36.46 -16.09 10.37
C ALA A 79 -35.22 -16.30 9.49
N ILE A 80 -35.42 -16.65 8.20
CA ILE A 80 -34.30 -16.77 7.24
C ILE A 80 -33.61 -15.42 7.05
N LEU A 81 -34.35 -14.33 6.88
CA LEU A 81 -33.77 -12.99 6.78
C LEU A 81 -32.98 -12.60 8.03
N ALA A 82 -33.49 -12.92 9.22
CA ALA A 82 -32.80 -12.68 10.48
C ALA A 82 -31.48 -13.49 10.57
N ILE A 83 -31.52 -14.76 10.18
CA ILE A 83 -30.33 -15.63 10.15
C ILE A 83 -29.32 -15.11 9.12
N VAL A 84 -29.76 -14.78 7.91
CA VAL A 84 -28.88 -14.23 6.85
C VAL A 84 -28.26 -12.92 7.31
N ASN A 85 -29.07 -12.02 7.91
CA ASN A 85 -28.54 -10.76 8.44
C ASN A 85 -27.54 -10.98 9.59
N PHE A 86 -27.84 -11.91 10.50
CA PHE A 86 -26.92 -12.29 11.59
C PHE A 86 -25.61 -12.86 11.06
N LEU A 87 -25.65 -13.77 10.07
CA LEU A 87 -24.48 -14.35 9.43
C LEU A 87 -23.68 -13.28 8.66
N ALA A 88 -24.38 -12.42 7.92
CA ALA A 88 -23.75 -11.32 7.19
C ALA A 88 -23.07 -10.30 8.12
N ALA A 89 -23.68 -10.00 9.26
CA ALA A 89 -23.08 -9.12 10.27
C ALA A 89 -21.85 -9.74 10.94
N ARG A 90 -21.82 -11.06 11.08
CA ARG A 90 -20.71 -11.79 11.71
C ARG A 90 -19.57 -12.11 10.75
N HIS A 91 -19.86 -12.23 9.45
CA HIS A 91 -18.91 -12.56 8.39
C HIS A 91 -18.97 -11.46 7.33
N SER A 92 -18.43 -10.28 7.66
CA SER A 92 -18.38 -9.15 6.72
C SER A 92 -17.33 -9.45 5.64
N VAL A 93 -17.76 -9.90 4.46
CA VAL A 93 -16.95 -9.96 3.26
C VAL A 93 -17.11 -8.62 2.54
N ARG A 94 -16.04 -7.83 2.50
CA ARG A 94 -16.00 -6.59 1.72
C ARG A 94 -15.52 -6.90 0.32
N TRP A 95 -16.31 -6.58 -0.67
CA TRP A 95 -15.91 -6.62 -2.07
C TRP A 95 -15.68 -5.20 -2.54
N ASP A 96 -14.46 -4.93 -2.97
CA ASP A 96 -14.08 -3.63 -3.50
C ASP A 96 -14.26 -3.66 -5.02
N PHE A 97 -15.27 -2.95 -5.51
CA PHE A 97 -15.60 -2.81 -6.93
C PHE A 97 -15.00 -1.53 -7.53
N SER A 98 -14.18 -0.78 -6.78
CA SER A 98 -13.50 0.38 -7.32
C SER A 98 -12.40 -0.04 -8.30
N GLU A 99 -12.23 0.68 -9.40
CA GLU A 99 -11.27 0.40 -10.46
C GLU A 99 -9.83 0.25 -9.91
N ASN A 100 -9.48 1.04 -8.91
CA ASN A 100 -8.16 1.05 -8.26
C ASN A 100 -8.15 0.32 -6.90
N GLN A 101 -9.21 -0.41 -6.55
CA GLN A 101 -9.34 -1.09 -5.25
C GLN A 101 -9.01 -0.16 -4.06
N ASN A 102 -9.51 1.07 -4.07
CA ASN A 102 -9.18 2.14 -3.11
C ASN A 102 -9.58 1.82 -1.67
N PHE A 103 -10.50 0.88 -1.48
CA PHE A 103 -10.99 0.42 -0.17
C PHE A 103 -10.37 -0.91 0.27
N SER A 104 -9.46 -1.47 -0.53
CA SER A 104 -8.68 -2.66 -0.18
C SER A 104 -7.24 -2.28 0.10
N LEU A 105 -6.60 -2.98 1.02
CA LEU A 105 -5.17 -2.79 1.27
C LEU A 105 -4.35 -3.18 0.04
N ALA A 106 -3.27 -2.47 -0.22
CA ALA A 106 -2.33 -2.80 -1.28
C ALA A 106 -1.77 -4.22 -1.06
N PRO A 107 -1.48 -4.98 -2.12
CA PRO A 107 -0.88 -6.32 -2.00
C PRO A 107 0.39 -6.35 -1.14
N GLN A 108 1.12 -5.25 -1.15
CA GLN A 108 2.32 -5.03 -0.35
C GLN A 108 2.01 -4.90 1.14
N THR A 109 1.02 -4.07 1.49
CA THR A 109 0.54 -3.92 2.87
C THR A 109 0.12 -5.28 3.42
N HIS A 110 -0.57 -6.10 2.62
CA HIS A 110 -0.90 -7.46 3.01
C HIS A 110 0.33 -8.34 3.27
N ARG A 111 1.38 -8.23 2.44
CA ARG A 111 2.64 -8.97 2.67
C ARG A 111 3.29 -8.54 3.98
N VAL A 112 3.46 -7.24 4.20
CA VAL A 112 4.02 -6.68 5.44
C VAL A 112 3.25 -7.13 6.67
N ILE A 113 1.92 -7.04 6.64
CA ILE A 113 1.07 -7.42 7.76
C ILE A 113 1.18 -8.93 8.07
N ARG A 114 1.29 -9.79 7.04
CA ARG A 114 1.45 -11.24 7.21
C ARG A 114 2.84 -11.64 7.70
N SER A 115 3.87 -10.90 7.32
CA SER A 115 5.26 -11.15 7.70
C SER A 115 5.65 -10.56 9.07
N LEU A 116 4.74 -9.90 9.79
CA LEU A 116 5.03 -9.33 11.10
C LEU A 116 5.65 -10.38 12.04
N PRO A 117 6.87 -10.15 12.56
CA PRO A 117 7.57 -11.12 13.41
C PRO A 117 6.93 -11.22 14.80
N ARG A 118 6.34 -10.12 15.28
CA ARG A 118 5.75 -10.00 16.64
C ARG A 118 4.50 -9.14 16.62
N GLU A 119 3.82 -9.07 17.76
CA GLU A 119 2.64 -8.23 17.96
C GLU A 119 2.99 -6.74 17.85
N VAL A 120 2.08 -5.98 17.25
CA VAL A 120 2.14 -4.53 17.13
C VAL A 120 0.91 -3.92 17.78
N LYS A 121 1.12 -3.07 18.77
CA LYS A 121 0.07 -2.24 19.37
C LYS A 121 0.05 -0.88 18.68
N ILE A 122 -1.12 -0.45 18.22
CA ILE A 122 -1.34 0.86 17.61
C ILE A 122 -2.29 1.64 18.49
N THR A 123 -1.82 2.74 19.08
CA THR A 123 -2.65 3.64 19.87
C THR A 123 -2.88 4.93 19.11
N VAL A 124 -4.13 5.22 18.76
CA VAL A 124 -4.51 6.42 17.98
C VAL A 124 -5.08 7.46 18.91
N PHE A 125 -4.41 8.59 19.03
CA PHE A 125 -4.83 9.74 19.82
C PHE A 125 -5.66 10.69 18.96
N THR A 126 -6.98 10.57 19.04
CA THR A 126 -7.92 11.36 18.23
C THR A 126 -9.29 11.40 18.92
N ARG A 127 -10.09 12.41 18.63
CA ARG A 127 -11.48 12.51 19.11
C ARG A 127 -12.42 12.02 18.01
N GLU A 128 -13.55 11.42 18.35
CA GLU A 128 -14.56 10.96 17.39
C GLU A 128 -15.04 12.05 16.41
N LYS A 129 -14.94 13.31 16.82
CA LYS A 129 -15.34 14.48 16.03
C LYS A 129 -14.25 15.02 15.12
N ASP A 130 -13.01 14.54 15.27
CA ASP A 130 -11.88 15.02 14.49
C ASP A 130 -11.91 14.40 13.08
N PRO A 131 -11.51 15.15 12.04
CA PRO A 131 -11.54 14.66 10.64
C PRO A 131 -10.69 13.39 10.43
N GLY A 132 -9.61 13.24 11.22
CA GLY A 132 -8.71 12.09 11.13
C GLY A 132 -9.29 10.79 11.68
N TYR A 133 -10.23 10.86 12.63
CA TYR A 133 -10.78 9.69 13.31
C TYR A 133 -11.31 8.63 12.35
N GLN A 134 -12.18 9.03 11.42
CA GLN A 134 -12.78 8.11 10.47
C GLN A 134 -11.74 7.49 9.53
N SER A 135 -10.77 8.28 9.08
CA SER A 135 -9.69 7.82 8.20
C SER A 135 -8.78 6.79 8.88
N TYR A 136 -8.40 7.04 10.14
CA TYR A 136 -7.65 6.06 10.93
C TYR A 136 -8.45 4.79 11.19
N LYS A 137 -9.73 4.93 11.57
CA LYS A 137 -10.60 3.81 11.89
C LYS A 137 -10.77 2.86 10.71
N GLU A 138 -11.15 3.37 9.55
CA GLU A 138 -11.40 2.55 8.35
C GLU A 138 -10.14 1.79 7.91
N ARG A 139 -8.98 2.47 7.91
CA ARG A 139 -7.73 1.85 7.50
C ARG A 139 -7.21 0.84 8.53
N LEU A 140 -7.16 1.21 9.80
CA LEU A 140 -6.65 0.33 10.85
C LEU A 140 -7.57 -0.87 11.13
N ASP A 141 -8.89 -0.73 10.90
CA ASP A 141 -9.81 -1.88 10.94
C ASP A 141 -9.45 -2.89 9.84
N SER A 142 -9.04 -2.44 8.65
CA SER A 142 -8.57 -3.32 7.59
C SER A 142 -7.25 -4.02 7.96
N TYR A 143 -6.33 -3.33 8.64
CA TYR A 143 -5.08 -3.91 9.15
C TYR A 143 -5.35 -4.98 10.21
N ARG A 144 -6.24 -4.69 11.18
CA ARG A 144 -6.65 -5.62 12.23
C ARG A 144 -7.33 -6.88 11.67
N GLN A 145 -8.14 -6.73 10.60
CA GLN A 145 -8.75 -7.87 9.92
C GLN A 145 -7.72 -8.73 9.17
N ALA A 146 -6.65 -8.12 8.67
CA ALA A 146 -5.62 -8.82 7.91
C ALA A 146 -4.65 -9.64 8.80
N SER A 147 -4.47 -9.28 10.09
CA SER A 147 -3.61 -10.02 11.03
C SER A 147 -4.07 -9.88 12.48
N PRO A 148 -4.14 -11.00 13.23
CA PRO A 148 -4.42 -11.00 14.66
C PRO A 148 -3.28 -10.39 15.50
N LYS A 149 -2.08 -10.20 14.91
CA LYS A 149 -0.92 -9.59 15.58
C LYS A 149 -1.05 -8.07 15.73
N ILE A 150 -2.07 -7.44 15.12
CA ILE A 150 -2.29 -6.00 15.19
C ILE A 150 -3.43 -5.70 16.16
N THR A 151 -3.11 -4.96 17.22
CA THR A 151 -4.08 -4.44 18.18
C THR A 151 -4.21 -2.93 18.00
N VAL A 152 -5.45 -2.43 17.88
CA VAL A 152 -5.73 -1.00 17.69
C VAL A 152 -6.57 -0.49 18.84
N GLU A 153 -6.12 0.61 19.45
CA GLU A 153 -6.80 1.31 20.54
C GLU A 153 -6.97 2.79 20.16
N PHE A 154 -8.18 3.34 20.37
CA PHE A 154 -8.45 4.77 20.17
C PHE A 154 -8.55 5.44 21.53
N VAL A 155 -7.77 6.50 21.72
CA VAL A 155 -7.68 7.27 22.96
C VAL A 155 -8.06 8.72 22.70
N ASP A 156 -9.06 9.22 23.39
CA ASP A 156 -9.39 10.63 23.38
C ASP A 156 -8.41 11.40 24.28
N PRO A 157 -7.55 12.27 23.74
CA PRO A 157 -6.52 12.97 24.50
C PRO A 157 -7.10 13.98 25.52
N GLU A 158 -8.34 14.46 25.32
CA GLU A 158 -9.02 15.34 26.27
C GLU A 158 -9.63 14.57 27.45
N ARG A 159 -10.14 13.36 27.18
CA ARG A 159 -10.70 12.50 28.24
C ARG A 159 -9.61 11.76 29.01
N GLN A 160 -8.48 11.47 28.38
CA GLN A 160 -7.37 10.73 28.99
C GLN A 160 -6.04 11.52 28.88
N PRO A 161 -5.94 12.72 29.48
CA PRO A 161 -4.79 13.60 29.33
C PRO A 161 -3.49 13.03 29.91
N ARG A 162 -3.57 12.20 30.94
CA ARG A 162 -2.38 11.55 31.53
C ARG A 162 -1.76 10.54 30.55
N VAL A 163 -2.58 9.79 29.83
CA VAL A 163 -2.12 8.84 28.81
C VAL A 163 -1.51 9.60 27.65
N ALA A 164 -2.17 10.65 27.15
CA ALA A 164 -1.63 11.47 26.08
C ALA A 164 -0.27 12.11 26.45
N GLN A 165 -0.12 12.60 27.68
CA GLN A 165 1.13 13.16 28.18
C GLN A 165 2.25 12.13 28.27
N SER A 166 1.98 10.89 28.70
CA SER A 166 3.01 9.83 28.78
C SER A 166 3.59 9.47 27.42
N TYR A 167 2.82 9.63 26.32
CA TYR A 167 3.27 9.47 24.94
C TYR A 167 3.79 10.77 24.31
N GLY A 168 3.84 11.89 25.06
CA GLY A 168 4.26 13.19 24.56
C GLY A 168 3.40 13.70 23.39
N ILE A 169 2.09 13.44 23.45
CA ILE A 169 1.14 13.86 22.42
C ILE A 169 0.83 15.34 22.57
N THR A 170 1.19 16.11 21.54
CA THR A 170 0.95 17.56 21.46
C THR A 170 -0.12 17.93 20.43
N ARG A 171 -0.50 16.99 19.56
CA ARG A 171 -1.50 17.19 18.50
C ARG A 171 -2.47 16.01 18.48
N SER A 172 -3.74 16.30 18.27
CA SER A 172 -4.74 15.30 17.88
C SER A 172 -4.37 14.66 16.53
N ASP A 173 -5.01 13.55 16.20
CA ASP A 173 -4.77 12.78 14.98
C ASP A 173 -3.34 12.22 14.87
N THR A 174 -2.84 11.67 15.97
CA THR A 174 -1.53 11.02 16.04
C THR A 174 -1.68 9.55 16.41
N ALA A 175 -1.09 8.65 15.60
CA ALA A 175 -1.01 7.23 15.89
C ALA A 175 0.39 6.86 16.38
N ILE A 176 0.47 6.05 17.42
CA ILE A 176 1.69 5.50 17.99
C ILE A 176 1.69 3.99 17.75
N PHE A 177 2.73 3.50 17.10
CA PHE A 177 2.99 2.10 16.83
C PHE A 177 4.04 1.60 17.81
N GLU A 178 3.78 0.51 18.49
CA GLU A 178 4.67 -0.09 19.50
C GLU A 178 4.86 -1.57 19.24
N SER A 179 6.11 -2.04 19.21
CA SER A 179 6.47 -3.45 19.10
C SER A 179 7.90 -3.66 19.60
N GLY A 180 8.12 -4.68 20.43
CA GLY A 180 9.47 -5.05 20.89
C GLY A 180 10.27 -3.93 21.58
N GLY A 181 9.60 -2.97 22.24
CA GLY A 181 10.24 -1.81 22.84
C GLY A 181 10.54 -0.66 21.86
N GLN A 182 10.27 -0.83 20.59
CA GLN A 182 10.35 0.23 19.57
C GLN A 182 9.04 1.01 19.52
N THR A 183 9.14 2.33 19.28
CA THR A 183 7.98 3.22 19.15
C THR A 183 8.12 4.10 17.93
N VAL A 184 7.09 4.15 17.09
CA VAL A 184 7.04 4.99 15.89
C VAL A 184 5.78 5.85 15.89
N ARG A 185 5.94 7.13 15.60
CA ARG A 185 4.85 8.12 15.55
C ARG A 185 4.44 8.39 14.11
N VAL A 186 3.12 8.46 13.87
CA VAL A 186 2.50 8.79 12.58
C VAL A 186 1.41 9.83 12.78
N THR A 187 1.41 10.87 11.95
CA THR A 187 0.40 11.95 11.99
C THR A 187 -0.48 11.99 10.74
N ASN A 188 -0.20 11.14 9.75
CA ASN A 188 -0.96 11.05 8.51
C ASN A 188 -1.54 9.62 8.37
N PRO A 189 -2.88 9.45 8.26
CA PRO A 189 -3.53 8.15 8.15
C PRO A 189 -3.42 7.52 6.75
N SER A 190 -2.48 7.94 5.89
CA SER A 190 -2.27 7.30 4.60
C SER A 190 -1.75 5.87 4.75
N GLU A 191 -2.13 4.99 3.83
CA GLU A 191 -1.68 3.58 3.86
C GLU A 191 -0.15 3.47 3.84
N ALA A 192 0.52 4.30 3.04
CA ALA A 192 1.98 4.32 2.96
C ALA A 192 2.65 4.65 4.30
N GLU A 193 2.15 5.67 5.02
CA GLU A 193 2.70 6.06 6.32
C GLU A 193 2.43 5.01 7.41
N LEU A 194 1.23 4.44 7.44
CA LEU A 194 0.87 3.40 8.41
C LEU A 194 1.66 2.11 8.17
N THR A 195 1.79 1.68 6.90
CA THR A 195 2.58 0.50 6.54
C THR A 195 4.07 0.74 6.80
N GLY A 196 4.58 1.92 6.44
CA GLY A 196 5.96 2.32 6.78
C GLY A 196 6.22 2.30 8.28
N ALA A 197 5.25 2.69 9.11
CA ALA A 197 5.36 2.60 10.57
C ALA A 197 5.40 1.15 11.07
N LEU A 198 4.56 0.26 10.50
CA LEU A 198 4.60 -1.17 10.81
C LEU A 198 5.99 -1.77 10.52
N ILE A 199 6.57 -1.43 9.38
CA ILE A 199 7.90 -1.88 9.00
C ILE A 199 8.94 -1.38 9.99
N ARG A 200 8.94 -0.07 10.28
CA ARG A 200 9.91 0.56 11.20
C ARG A 200 9.85 -0.02 12.60
N VAL A 201 8.64 -0.25 13.12
CA VAL A 201 8.46 -0.76 14.49
C VAL A 201 8.76 -2.26 14.61
N SER A 202 8.71 -3.00 13.50
CA SER A 202 8.90 -4.45 13.46
C SER A 202 10.35 -4.87 13.26
N LYS A 203 11.22 -3.96 12.82
CA LYS A 203 12.63 -4.25 12.55
C LYS A 203 13.48 -4.11 13.80
N ASP A 204 14.21 -5.16 14.17
CA ASP A 204 15.15 -5.15 15.29
C ASP A 204 16.45 -4.40 14.93
N ASP A 205 16.97 -4.65 13.73
CA ASP A 205 18.18 -4.04 13.21
C ASP A 205 17.87 -3.08 12.07
N LYS A 206 18.12 -1.79 12.30
CA LYS A 206 18.02 -0.77 11.27
C LYS A 206 19.18 -0.93 10.29
N LYS A 207 18.88 -1.25 9.04
CA LYS A 207 19.88 -1.26 7.97
C LYS A 207 20.41 0.17 7.77
N ARG A 208 21.73 0.34 7.83
CA ARG A 208 22.39 1.63 7.73
C ARG A 208 22.93 1.87 6.32
N ILE A 209 22.51 2.97 5.71
CA ILE A 209 22.94 3.41 4.39
C ILE A 209 23.82 4.63 4.56
N LEU A 210 25.07 4.53 4.12
CA LEU A 210 26.00 5.65 4.14
C LEU A 210 26.25 6.17 2.74
N PHE A 211 26.01 7.46 2.54
CA PHE A 211 26.36 8.15 1.31
C PHE A 211 27.77 8.71 1.40
N LEU A 212 28.60 8.41 0.40
CA LEU A 212 29.94 8.98 0.28
C LEU A 212 29.86 10.49 0.13
N GLU A 213 30.71 11.23 0.79
CA GLU A 213 30.87 12.68 0.67
C GLU A 213 32.33 13.10 0.62
N GLY A 214 32.61 14.23 -0.02
CA GLY A 214 33.97 14.81 -0.15
C GLY A 214 34.35 15.09 -1.60
N HIS A 215 33.71 14.46 -2.58
CA HIS A 215 34.03 14.57 -4.00
C HIS A 215 32.96 15.27 -4.82
N GLY A 216 32.10 16.08 -4.16
CA GLY A 216 31.04 16.86 -4.80
C GLY A 216 29.81 16.03 -5.17
N GLU A 217 29.57 14.97 -4.43
CA GLU A 217 28.36 14.13 -4.53
C GLU A 217 27.09 14.92 -4.22
N LEU A 218 25.96 14.37 -4.61
CA LEU A 218 24.66 14.94 -4.28
C LEU A 218 24.41 14.82 -2.77
N GLY A 219 24.28 15.97 -2.09
CA GLY A 219 24.13 16.01 -0.63
C GLY A 219 22.77 15.48 -0.15
N THR A 220 22.80 14.60 0.87
CA THR A 220 21.59 14.01 1.47
C THR A 220 20.75 15.01 2.28
N ASP A 221 21.35 16.11 2.74
CA ASP A 221 20.66 17.19 3.46
C ASP A 221 20.38 18.42 2.58
N ASN A 222 20.85 18.38 1.32
CA ASN A 222 20.60 19.45 0.37
C ASN A 222 19.15 19.41 -0.13
N ARG A 223 18.41 20.49 0.12
CA ARG A 223 17.00 20.68 -0.27
C ARG A 223 16.82 21.30 -1.66
N GLU A 224 17.89 21.69 -2.32
CA GLU A 224 17.83 22.18 -3.69
C GLU A 224 17.45 21.06 -4.66
N ARG A 225 17.10 21.43 -5.90
CA ARG A 225 16.69 20.47 -6.94
C ARG A 225 17.73 19.38 -7.20
N THR A 226 19.02 19.67 -7.02
CA THR A 226 20.14 18.75 -7.19
C THR A 226 20.48 17.94 -5.94
N GLY A 227 19.81 18.17 -4.81
CA GLY A 227 20.05 17.43 -3.57
C GLY A 227 19.33 16.09 -3.52
N LEU A 228 19.57 15.31 -2.46
CA LEU A 228 18.97 14.01 -2.17
C LEU A 228 18.10 14.02 -0.90
N SER A 229 17.68 15.20 -0.40
CA SER A 229 16.95 15.27 0.87
C SER A 229 15.60 14.54 0.80
N VAL A 230 14.93 14.53 -0.36
CA VAL A 230 13.68 13.78 -0.57
C VAL A 230 13.96 12.28 -0.60
N ALA A 231 14.99 11.83 -1.29
CA ALA A 231 15.43 10.44 -1.30
C ALA A 231 15.78 9.93 0.11
N LYS A 232 16.50 10.74 0.91
CA LYS A 232 16.76 10.47 2.34
C LYS A 232 15.47 10.31 3.14
N GLU A 233 14.50 11.22 2.95
CA GLU A 233 13.22 11.15 3.63
C GLU A 233 12.46 9.87 3.27
N ILE A 234 12.42 9.50 1.99
CA ILE A 234 11.80 8.27 1.49
C ILE A 234 12.45 7.06 2.17
N LEU A 235 13.79 6.94 2.18
CA LEU A 235 14.51 5.85 2.83
C LEU A 235 14.24 5.79 4.34
N THR A 236 14.23 6.95 5.01
CA THR A 236 13.97 7.03 6.45
C THR A 236 12.54 6.58 6.79
N LYS A 237 11.55 6.94 5.97
CA LYS A 237 10.18 6.45 6.09
C LYS A 237 10.08 4.94 5.94
N GLN A 238 10.97 4.33 5.17
CA GLN A 238 11.08 2.89 5.01
C GLN A 238 11.88 2.19 6.12
N GLY A 239 12.35 2.94 7.12
CA GLY A 239 13.02 2.38 8.30
C GLY A 239 14.52 2.23 8.16
N TYR A 240 15.13 2.78 7.11
CA TYR A 240 16.59 2.83 6.97
C TYR A 240 17.21 3.97 7.80
N GLU A 241 18.37 3.72 8.39
CA GLU A 241 19.21 4.78 8.94
C GLU A 241 20.08 5.35 7.82
N VAL A 242 19.90 6.64 7.50
CA VAL A 242 20.63 7.29 6.41
C VAL A 242 21.61 8.32 6.99
N GLY A 243 22.89 8.13 6.67
CA GLY A 243 23.98 9.02 7.06
C GLY A 243 24.95 9.29 5.92
N THR A 244 26.01 10.02 6.20
CA THR A 244 27.12 10.29 5.30
C THR A 244 28.43 9.75 5.84
N VAL A 245 29.39 9.50 4.96
CA VAL A 245 30.75 9.07 5.30
C VAL A 245 31.77 9.75 4.39
N SER A 246 32.82 10.33 4.99
CA SER A 246 33.98 10.82 4.26
C SER A 246 35.17 9.87 4.51
N LEU A 247 35.61 9.16 3.49
CA LEU A 247 36.71 8.24 3.58
C LEU A 247 38.05 8.95 3.76
N LEU A 248 38.14 10.24 3.36
CA LEU A 248 39.30 11.09 3.62
C LEU A 248 39.53 11.29 5.12
N THR A 249 38.48 11.43 5.91
CA THR A 249 38.58 11.74 7.34
C THR A 249 38.47 10.50 8.23
N GLN A 250 37.63 9.53 7.86
CA GLN A 250 37.31 8.35 8.70
C GLN A 250 38.20 7.15 8.42
N GLY A 251 38.92 7.15 7.31
CA GLY A 251 39.93 6.13 7.02
C GLY A 251 39.38 4.75 6.59
N ALA A 252 38.14 4.40 6.90
CA ALA A 252 37.50 3.15 6.47
C ALA A 252 35.99 3.29 6.46
N VAL A 253 35.31 2.41 5.74
CA VAL A 253 33.83 2.28 5.82
C VAL A 253 33.46 1.66 7.18
N PRO A 254 32.57 2.26 7.99
CA PRO A 254 32.18 1.72 9.28
C PRO A 254 31.58 0.31 9.15
N GLU A 255 31.90 -0.59 10.09
CA GLU A 255 31.50 -2.01 10.02
C GLU A 255 29.98 -2.23 10.03
N ASN A 256 29.22 -1.32 10.66
CA ASN A 256 27.75 -1.38 10.71
C ASN A 256 27.08 -0.78 9.46
N THR A 257 27.81 -0.60 8.36
CA THR A 257 27.27 -0.11 7.09
C THR A 257 26.65 -1.27 6.32
N SER A 258 25.34 -1.19 6.06
CA SER A 258 24.65 -2.17 5.22
C SER A 258 24.83 -1.87 3.73
N ILE A 259 24.79 -0.58 3.36
CA ILE A 259 24.97 -0.12 1.98
C ILE A 259 25.87 1.11 1.98
N LEU A 260 26.91 1.08 1.17
CA LEU A 260 27.67 2.27 0.80
C LEU A 260 27.13 2.80 -0.53
N ALA A 261 26.68 4.06 -0.57
CA ALA A 261 26.13 4.71 -1.75
C ALA A 261 27.05 5.85 -2.23
N MET A 262 27.39 5.86 -3.50
CA MET A 262 28.10 6.93 -4.17
C MET A 262 27.13 7.60 -5.15
N ALA A 263 26.84 8.89 -4.95
CA ALA A 263 25.81 9.60 -5.69
C ALA A 263 26.36 10.78 -6.48
N GLY A 264 26.80 10.53 -7.70
CA GLY A 264 27.27 11.55 -8.65
C GLY A 264 28.54 12.27 -8.18
N PRO A 265 29.66 11.60 -7.89
CA PRO A 265 30.92 12.25 -7.56
C PRO A 265 31.39 13.10 -8.74
N ARG A 266 31.83 14.33 -8.46
CA ARG A 266 32.26 15.31 -9.48
C ARG A 266 33.73 15.55 -9.50
N LYS A 267 34.45 15.21 -8.41
CA LYS A 267 35.87 15.40 -8.25
C LYS A 267 36.59 14.04 -8.23
N PRO A 268 37.85 13.96 -8.59
CA PRO A 268 38.62 12.73 -8.51
C PRO A 268 38.62 12.13 -7.11
N ILE A 269 38.46 10.80 -7.06
CA ILE A 269 38.57 10.00 -5.83
C ILE A 269 39.96 9.39 -5.81
N THR A 270 40.64 9.38 -4.66
CA THR A 270 41.97 8.85 -4.54
C THR A 270 42.00 7.32 -4.66
N SER A 271 43.12 6.76 -5.12
CA SER A 271 43.32 5.31 -5.21
C SER A 271 43.13 4.60 -3.87
N ASP A 272 43.58 5.21 -2.80
CA ASP A 272 43.43 4.69 -1.43
C ASP A 272 41.98 4.58 -1.00
N GLU A 273 41.14 5.58 -1.32
CA GLU A 273 39.69 5.52 -1.06
C GLU A 273 39.02 4.45 -1.90
N LEU A 274 39.36 4.32 -3.19
CA LEU A 274 38.85 3.27 -4.06
C LEU A 274 39.21 1.87 -3.52
N ASP A 275 40.41 1.68 -3.00
CA ASP A 275 40.85 0.42 -2.40
C ASP A 275 40.11 0.10 -1.09
N ARG A 276 39.76 1.12 -0.29
CA ARG A 276 38.91 0.95 0.89
C ARG A 276 37.47 0.54 0.52
N ILE A 277 36.92 1.09 -0.56
CA ILE A 277 35.62 0.70 -1.08
C ILE A 277 35.63 -0.76 -1.58
N LYS A 278 36.72 -1.15 -2.32
CA LYS A 278 36.90 -2.56 -2.73
C LYS A 278 36.94 -3.49 -1.52
N ALA A 279 37.78 -3.17 -0.54
CA ALA A 279 37.90 -3.97 0.67
C ALA A 279 36.60 -4.11 1.45
N TYR A 280 35.73 -3.10 1.46
CA TYR A 280 34.41 -3.16 2.05
C TYR A 280 33.50 -4.14 1.28
N VAL A 281 33.47 -4.08 -0.05
CA VAL A 281 32.67 -5.01 -0.87
C VAL A 281 33.21 -6.44 -0.77
N ASP A 282 34.51 -6.64 -0.81
CA ASP A 282 35.16 -7.97 -0.70
C ASP A 282 34.87 -8.65 0.64
N LYS A 283 34.62 -7.87 1.71
CA LYS A 283 34.13 -8.36 3.00
C LYS A 283 32.63 -8.67 3.02
N GLY A 284 31.95 -8.51 1.89
CA GLY A 284 30.51 -8.78 1.74
C GLY A 284 29.61 -7.56 1.87
N GLY A 285 30.17 -6.35 1.86
CA GLY A 285 29.42 -5.11 1.83
C GLY A 285 28.67 -4.90 0.52
N HIS A 286 27.60 -4.08 0.55
CA HIS A 286 26.79 -3.76 -0.62
C HIS A 286 27.10 -2.36 -1.13
N LEU A 287 27.19 -2.21 -2.46
CA LEU A 287 27.61 -0.96 -3.09
C LEU A 287 26.55 -0.47 -4.10
N LEU A 288 26.12 0.78 -3.93
CA LEU A 288 25.33 1.53 -4.92
C LEU A 288 26.20 2.62 -5.53
N VAL A 289 26.40 2.57 -6.84
CA VAL A 289 27.13 3.59 -7.59
C VAL A 289 26.17 4.25 -8.57
N MET A 290 26.01 5.55 -8.43
CA MET A 290 25.26 6.39 -9.37
C MET A 290 26.23 7.41 -9.94
N ILE A 291 26.48 7.39 -11.25
CA ILE A 291 27.50 8.23 -11.89
C ILE A 291 27.01 8.92 -13.14
N ASP A 292 27.15 10.23 -13.19
CA ASP A 292 26.73 11.07 -14.30
C ASP A 292 27.78 11.15 -15.42
N PRO A 293 27.38 11.45 -16.68
CA PRO A 293 28.31 11.61 -17.81
C PRO A 293 29.33 12.75 -17.64
N ASP A 294 28.94 13.82 -16.94
CA ASP A 294 29.75 15.03 -16.69
C ASP A 294 30.71 14.88 -15.50
N SER A 295 30.73 13.72 -14.86
CA SER A 295 31.63 13.44 -13.73
C SER A 295 33.10 13.47 -14.17
N GLN A 296 33.91 14.22 -13.43
CA GLN A 296 35.38 14.21 -13.55
C GLN A 296 36.00 13.10 -12.68
N ALA A 297 35.24 12.44 -11.85
CA ALA A 297 35.67 11.29 -11.07
C ALA A 297 35.86 10.07 -12.00
N ASP A 298 37.11 9.65 -12.18
CA ASP A 298 37.38 8.38 -12.83
C ASP A 298 37.22 7.23 -11.83
N ILE A 299 36.03 6.61 -11.85
CA ILE A 299 35.74 5.43 -11.02
C ILE A 299 36.00 4.10 -11.75
N ASN A 300 36.50 4.14 -12.99
CA ASN A 300 36.80 2.92 -13.74
C ASN A 300 37.81 2.02 -13.04
N PRO A 301 38.86 2.53 -12.33
CA PRO A 301 39.76 1.68 -11.54
C PRO A 301 39.02 0.85 -10.47
N LEU A 302 37.94 1.41 -9.88
CA LEU A 302 37.09 0.68 -8.95
C LEU A 302 36.22 -0.35 -9.68
N LEU A 303 35.51 0.09 -10.71
CA LEU A 303 34.51 -0.75 -11.44
C LEU A 303 35.16 -1.93 -12.16
N LYS A 304 36.35 -1.74 -12.73
CA LYS A 304 37.11 -2.79 -13.42
C LYS A 304 37.45 -3.99 -12.53
N HIS A 305 37.54 -3.81 -11.22
CA HIS A 305 37.73 -4.91 -10.28
C HIS A 305 36.66 -6.00 -10.41
N TRP A 306 35.47 -5.60 -10.75
CA TRP A 306 34.32 -6.52 -10.97
C TRP A 306 33.91 -6.69 -12.45
N GLY A 307 34.77 -6.26 -13.37
CA GLY A 307 34.50 -6.33 -14.82
C GLY A 307 33.56 -5.25 -15.32
N LEU A 308 33.23 -4.24 -14.51
CA LEU A 308 32.38 -3.13 -14.92
C LEU A 308 33.20 -1.94 -15.45
N GLY A 309 32.53 -1.08 -16.22
CA GLY A 309 33.08 0.18 -16.66
C GLY A 309 31.99 1.22 -16.90
N ALA A 310 32.32 2.46 -16.60
CA ALA A 310 31.49 3.61 -16.95
C ALA A 310 31.90 4.10 -18.35
N GLY A 311 31.04 3.85 -19.34
CA GLY A 311 31.34 4.19 -20.73
C GLY A 311 31.32 5.71 -20.99
N PRO A 312 32.01 6.18 -22.04
CA PRO A 312 32.06 7.60 -22.37
C PRO A 312 30.74 8.11 -23.00
N GLY A 313 30.57 9.43 -22.96
CA GLY A 313 29.48 10.13 -23.63
C GLY A 313 28.15 10.13 -22.87
N VAL A 314 27.17 10.80 -23.48
CA VAL A 314 25.79 10.90 -23.01
C VAL A 314 24.90 10.04 -23.87
N LEU A 315 24.00 9.30 -23.22
CA LEU A 315 22.98 8.53 -23.91
C LEU A 315 21.92 9.46 -24.49
N VAL A 316 21.59 9.23 -25.75
CA VAL A 316 20.57 9.94 -26.50
C VAL A 316 19.62 8.94 -27.11
N ASP A 317 18.33 9.12 -26.89
CA ASP A 317 17.30 8.25 -27.43
C ASP A 317 16.16 9.12 -28.02
N PHE A 318 15.93 8.97 -29.33
CA PHE A 318 14.86 9.71 -30.02
C PHE A 318 13.52 8.99 -29.95
N GLN A 319 13.50 7.74 -29.58
CA GLN A 319 12.31 6.91 -29.50
C GLN A 319 11.74 6.89 -28.06
N ASP A 320 12.57 6.54 -27.08
CA ASP A 320 12.18 6.38 -25.68
C ASP A 320 12.52 7.62 -24.88
N ARG A 321 11.69 8.67 -25.07
CA ARG A 321 11.77 9.96 -24.39
C ARG A 321 10.39 10.49 -24.00
N LEU A 322 10.35 11.54 -23.20
CA LEU A 322 9.11 12.28 -22.96
C LEU A 322 8.63 12.93 -24.28
N ALA A 323 7.33 12.93 -24.51
CA ALA A 323 6.73 13.62 -25.66
C ALA A 323 7.15 15.11 -25.63
N GLN A 324 7.76 15.59 -26.71
CA GLN A 324 8.36 16.92 -26.85
C GLN A 324 9.54 17.21 -25.89
N GLY A 325 10.07 16.18 -25.19
CA GLY A 325 11.25 16.31 -24.32
C GLY A 325 12.58 16.24 -25.09
N GLU A 326 13.65 16.66 -24.40
CA GLU A 326 15.02 16.54 -24.91
C GLU A 326 15.40 15.07 -25.09
N PRO A 327 16.13 14.69 -26.17
CA PRO A 327 16.54 13.32 -26.40
C PRO A 327 17.50 12.76 -25.37
N THR A 328 18.09 13.59 -24.51
CA THR A 328 18.96 13.25 -23.39
C THR A 328 18.18 12.86 -22.12
N VAL A 329 16.86 13.08 -22.10
CA VAL A 329 15.97 12.70 -21.00
C VAL A 329 15.27 11.38 -21.38
N LEU A 330 15.90 10.29 -20.99
CA LEU A 330 15.47 8.95 -21.36
C LEU A 330 14.28 8.50 -20.51
N LEU A 331 13.30 7.85 -21.13
CA LEU A 331 12.12 7.30 -20.47
C LEU A 331 12.06 5.79 -20.69
N VAL A 332 12.54 5.01 -19.73
CA VAL A 332 12.59 3.55 -19.79
C VAL A 332 11.27 2.96 -19.32
N ARG A 333 10.64 2.16 -20.18
CA ARG A 333 9.37 1.45 -19.92
C ARG A 333 9.53 -0.05 -19.80
N THR A 334 10.61 -0.59 -20.37
CA THR A 334 10.85 -2.03 -20.43
C THR A 334 12.12 -2.36 -19.67
N PHE A 335 12.00 -3.24 -18.70
CA PHE A 335 13.07 -3.68 -17.83
C PHE A 335 13.34 -5.16 -18.03
N THR A 336 14.56 -5.59 -17.72
CA THR A 336 14.88 -7.02 -17.66
C THR A 336 14.29 -7.59 -16.35
N GLU A 337 13.80 -8.82 -16.38
CA GLU A 337 13.26 -9.50 -15.20
C GLU A 337 14.34 -9.69 -14.14
N HIS A 338 14.14 -9.06 -13.00
CA HIS A 338 15.02 -9.09 -11.83
C HIS A 338 14.23 -8.68 -10.58
N GLU A 339 14.66 -9.07 -9.37
CA GLU A 339 13.99 -8.69 -8.11
C GLU A 339 13.81 -7.16 -7.97
N ILE A 340 14.73 -6.34 -8.51
CA ILE A 340 14.63 -4.88 -8.52
C ILE A 340 13.52 -4.37 -9.44
N THR A 341 13.26 -5.06 -10.55
CA THR A 341 12.46 -4.53 -11.66
C THR A 341 11.13 -5.23 -11.86
N GLN A 342 10.93 -6.42 -11.29
CA GLN A 342 9.76 -7.28 -11.53
C GLN A 342 8.42 -6.61 -11.16
N ASP A 343 8.41 -5.75 -10.16
CA ASP A 343 7.21 -5.07 -9.65
C ASP A 343 7.11 -3.61 -10.15
N LEU A 344 8.01 -3.18 -11.06
CA LEU A 344 7.94 -1.84 -11.64
C LEU A 344 6.82 -1.76 -12.69
N THR A 345 5.81 -0.96 -12.40
CA THR A 345 4.68 -0.72 -13.31
C THR A 345 4.77 0.62 -14.03
N ALA A 346 5.55 1.55 -13.51
CA ALA A 346 5.74 2.88 -14.05
C ALA A 346 7.09 3.01 -14.78
N ALA A 347 7.12 3.90 -15.78
CA ALA A 347 8.35 4.22 -16.48
C ALA A 347 9.33 4.98 -15.59
N VAL A 348 10.62 4.72 -15.74
CA VAL A 348 11.70 5.43 -15.05
C VAL A 348 12.33 6.47 -15.95
N LEU A 349 12.56 7.66 -15.41
CA LEU A 349 13.13 8.80 -16.11
C LEU A 349 14.61 8.97 -15.74
N PHE A 350 15.49 8.94 -16.75
CA PHE A 350 16.94 9.13 -16.57
C PHE A 350 17.41 10.39 -17.33
N PRO A 351 17.53 11.54 -16.66
CA PRO A 351 18.06 12.74 -17.28
C PRO A 351 19.60 12.68 -17.39
N LEU A 352 20.14 12.82 -18.58
CA LEU A 352 21.59 12.82 -18.83
C LEU A 352 22.28 11.54 -18.31
N ALA A 353 21.93 10.38 -18.88
CA ALA A 353 22.54 9.12 -18.48
C ALA A 353 23.77 8.76 -19.34
N ARG A 354 24.60 7.88 -18.80
CA ARG A 354 25.71 7.21 -19.51
C ARG A 354 25.50 5.70 -19.51
N HIS A 355 26.20 5.00 -20.42
CA HIS A 355 26.12 3.55 -20.45
C HIS A 355 27.16 2.89 -19.54
N ILE A 356 26.84 1.68 -19.12
CA ILE A 356 27.72 0.82 -18.31
C ILE A 356 28.20 -0.34 -19.18
N THR A 357 29.50 -0.61 -19.17
CA THR A 357 30.11 -1.73 -19.88
C THR A 357 30.42 -2.88 -18.95
N PHE A 358 30.48 -4.10 -19.48
CA PHE A 358 30.83 -5.29 -18.72
C PHE A 358 31.83 -6.15 -19.51
N ASP A 359 32.91 -6.52 -18.85
CA ASP A 359 33.92 -7.44 -19.37
C ASP A 359 33.73 -8.82 -18.73
N GLU A 360 33.22 -9.76 -19.51
CA GLU A 360 32.91 -11.11 -19.04
C GLU A 360 34.15 -11.90 -18.59
N GLN A 361 35.33 -11.59 -19.10
CA GLN A 361 36.56 -12.28 -18.69
C GLN A 361 36.99 -11.89 -17.28
N ILE A 362 36.85 -10.61 -16.93
CA ILE A 362 37.18 -10.10 -15.61
C ILE A 362 36.06 -10.45 -14.63
N GLY A 363 34.81 -10.24 -15.03
CA GLY A 363 33.61 -10.47 -14.22
C GLY A 363 33.09 -11.92 -14.19
N LYS A 364 33.92 -12.91 -14.54
CA LYS A 364 33.50 -14.34 -14.71
C LYS A 364 32.78 -14.94 -13.50
N ASP A 365 33.14 -14.53 -12.30
CA ASP A 365 32.57 -15.04 -11.03
C ASP A 365 31.32 -14.29 -10.61
N TRP A 366 30.91 -13.27 -11.34
CA TRP A 366 29.76 -12.43 -11.08
C TRP A 366 28.61 -12.70 -12.06
N GLU A 367 27.40 -12.75 -11.55
CA GLU A 367 26.17 -12.71 -12.35
C GLU A 367 25.89 -11.26 -12.69
N TYR A 368 25.81 -10.96 -13.98
CA TYR A 368 25.57 -9.63 -14.51
C TYR A 368 24.18 -9.53 -15.09
N VAL A 369 23.37 -8.60 -14.57
CA VAL A 369 22.02 -8.35 -15.05
C VAL A 369 21.87 -6.90 -15.49
N GLN A 370 21.45 -6.67 -16.73
CA GLN A 370 21.15 -5.34 -17.27
C GLN A 370 19.72 -4.96 -16.81
N LEU A 371 19.57 -4.17 -15.76
CA LEU A 371 18.27 -3.78 -15.22
C LEU A 371 17.49 -2.87 -16.18
N ALA A 372 18.17 -1.88 -16.74
CA ALA A 372 17.60 -0.91 -17.67
C ALA A 372 18.55 -0.66 -18.85
N ARG A 373 17.99 -0.59 -20.05
CA ARG A 373 18.71 -0.33 -21.28
C ARG A 373 17.94 0.62 -22.19
N THR A 374 18.65 1.29 -23.07
CA THR A 374 18.10 2.18 -24.09
C THR A 374 17.44 1.40 -25.23
N SER A 375 16.71 2.10 -26.10
CA SER A 375 16.17 1.53 -27.35
C SER A 375 17.28 1.16 -28.35
N PRO A 376 17.01 0.31 -29.34
CA PRO A 376 17.97 0.02 -30.42
C PRO A 376 18.38 1.24 -31.24
N ASN A 377 17.55 2.28 -31.27
CA ASN A 377 17.81 3.52 -32.03
C ASN A 377 18.54 4.59 -31.21
N SER A 378 18.95 4.25 -29.99
CA SER A 378 19.73 5.13 -29.14
C SER A 378 21.21 5.15 -29.53
N ARG A 379 21.93 6.15 -29.01
CA ARG A 379 23.37 6.29 -29.18
C ARG A 379 24.01 6.86 -27.91
N ALA A 380 25.26 6.45 -27.63
CA ALA A 380 26.11 7.17 -26.69
C ALA A 380 26.95 8.16 -27.50
N MET A 381 26.71 9.44 -27.28
CA MET A 381 27.32 10.54 -28.04
C MET A 381 28.32 11.30 -27.19
N LYS A 382 29.46 11.69 -27.78
CA LYS A 382 30.40 12.58 -27.11
C LYS A 382 29.84 13.99 -27.04
N VAL A 383 29.96 14.63 -25.88
CA VAL A 383 29.63 16.05 -25.69
C VAL A 383 30.85 16.87 -26.04
N THR A 384 30.79 17.68 -27.09
CA THR A 384 31.83 18.64 -27.45
C THR A 384 31.30 20.04 -27.16
N GLY A 385 31.76 20.62 -26.02
CA GLY A 385 31.22 21.89 -25.54
C GLY A 385 29.78 21.75 -25.00
N ARG A 386 28.84 22.54 -25.55
CA ARG A 386 27.39 22.49 -25.20
C ARG A 386 26.55 21.79 -26.28
N VAL A 387 27.17 21.21 -27.29
CA VAL A 387 26.48 20.66 -28.46
C VAL A 387 26.70 19.15 -28.51
N LEU A 388 25.61 18.43 -28.61
CA LEU A 388 25.62 17.01 -28.99
C LEU A 388 25.76 16.94 -30.52
N ALA A 389 26.96 16.64 -31.00
CA ALA A 389 27.23 16.47 -32.42
C ALA A 389 27.19 14.98 -32.77
N LEU A 390 26.32 14.64 -33.71
CA LEU A 390 26.20 13.29 -34.23
C LEU A 390 27.47 12.94 -35.01
N ASN A 391 28.19 11.92 -34.58
CA ASN A 391 29.35 11.38 -35.27
C ASN A 391 29.21 9.88 -35.43
N GLU A 392 28.70 9.46 -36.59
CA GLU A 392 28.39 8.04 -36.86
C GLU A 392 29.57 7.08 -36.70
N LYS A 393 30.81 7.60 -36.78
CA LYS A 393 32.03 6.79 -36.59
C LYS A 393 32.46 6.61 -35.14
N GLU A 394 32.08 7.53 -34.28
CA GLU A 394 32.48 7.55 -32.85
C GLU A 394 31.36 7.19 -31.91
N ASP A 395 30.10 7.35 -32.35
CA ASP A 395 28.93 7.06 -31.54
C ASP A 395 28.71 5.56 -31.37
N ILE A 396 28.47 5.14 -30.12
CA ILE A 396 28.17 3.75 -29.80
C ILE A 396 26.66 3.55 -29.96
N LYS A 397 26.28 2.61 -30.82
CA LYS A 397 24.86 2.30 -31.09
C LYS A 397 24.24 1.46 -29.99
N GLY A 398 22.95 1.71 -29.72
CA GLY A 398 22.12 0.94 -28.77
C GLY A 398 21.71 -0.46 -29.30
N PRO A 399 21.04 -1.25 -28.45
CA PRO A 399 20.66 -0.91 -27.07
C PRO A 399 21.83 -0.93 -26.08
N LEU A 400 21.92 0.06 -25.23
CA LEU A 400 23.01 0.22 -24.28
C LEU A 400 22.49 0.11 -22.83
N PRO A 401 23.13 -0.68 -21.94
CA PRO A 401 22.75 -0.78 -20.55
C PRO A 401 23.12 0.50 -19.80
N MET A 402 22.19 1.02 -19.00
CA MET A 402 22.42 2.21 -18.17
C MET A 402 22.26 1.94 -16.68
N ALA A 403 21.65 0.83 -16.30
CA ALA A 403 21.60 0.35 -14.94
C ALA A 403 21.84 -1.15 -14.92
N VAL A 404 22.74 -1.58 -14.03
CA VAL A 404 23.17 -2.98 -13.95
C VAL A 404 23.27 -3.44 -12.50
N ALA A 405 22.99 -4.71 -12.26
CA ALA A 405 23.16 -5.37 -10.97
C ALA A 405 24.17 -6.51 -11.10
N LEU A 406 25.02 -6.65 -10.07
CA LEU A 406 25.96 -7.75 -9.94
C LEU A 406 25.78 -8.45 -8.59
N ALA A 407 25.81 -9.77 -8.64
CA ALA A 407 25.91 -10.64 -7.46
C ALA A 407 26.84 -11.81 -7.77
N PRO A 408 27.50 -12.45 -6.79
CA PRO A 408 28.31 -13.63 -7.03
C PRO A 408 27.46 -14.77 -7.63
N LYS A 409 27.96 -15.44 -8.67
CA LYS A 409 27.32 -16.63 -9.29
C LYS A 409 27.19 -17.78 -8.29
N THR A 410 28.24 -18.00 -7.52
CA THR A 410 28.23 -19.01 -6.45
C THR A 410 27.92 -18.29 -5.13
N PRO A 411 26.81 -18.63 -4.46
CA PRO A 411 26.55 -18.07 -3.15
C PRO A 411 27.72 -18.40 -2.21
N PRO A 412 28.24 -17.45 -1.44
CA PRO A 412 29.19 -17.78 -0.38
C PRO A 412 28.50 -18.75 0.58
N GLY A 413 29.26 -19.72 1.16
CA GLY A 413 28.70 -20.75 2.05
C GLY A 413 27.83 -20.15 3.16
N GLU A 414 26.98 -20.98 3.78
CA GLU A 414 26.04 -20.55 4.84
C GLU A 414 26.71 -19.65 5.88
N GLY A 415 26.09 -18.50 6.16
CA GLY A 415 26.59 -17.53 7.14
C GLY A 415 27.65 -16.53 6.62
N LYS A 416 28.08 -16.63 5.36
CA LYS A 416 28.96 -15.60 4.77
C LYS A 416 28.14 -14.52 4.06
N PRO A 417 28.47 -13.23 4.26
CA PRO A 417 27.79 -12.14 3.58
C PRO A 417 27.98 -12.24 2.06
N ARG A 418 26.91 -12.02 1.30
CA ARG A 418 26.92 -12.04 -0.15
C ARG A 418 27.01 -10.60 -0.67
N PRO A 419 28.14 -10.16 -1.19
CA PRO A 419 28.26 -8.81 -1.72
C PRO A 419 27.30 -8.61 -2.90
N ALA A 420 26.79 -7.39 -3.04
CA ALA A 420 25.95 -7.02 -4.16
C ALA A 420 26.31 -5.60 -4.61
N ILE A 421 26.31 -5.38 -5.92
CA ILE A 421 26.69 -4.10 -6.51
C ILE A 421 25.59 -3.69 -7.49
N VAL A 422 25.15 -2.43 -7.41
CA VAL A 422 24.31 -1.82 -8.44
C VAL A 422 25.04 -0.59 -8.97
N VAL A 423 25.18 -0.49 -10.29
CA VAL A 423 25.74 0.67 -10.96
C VAL A 423 24.69 1.26 -11.88
N ILE A 424 24.44 2.55 -11.71
CA ILE A 424 23.47 3.33 -12.49
C ILE A 424 24.21 4.48 -13.14
N GLY A 425 24.16 4.57 -14.47
CA GLY A 425 24.81 5.62 -15.26
C GLY A 425 24.14 7.00 -15.16
N ASN A 426 23.50 7.27 -14.06
CA ASN A 426 22.85 8.54 -13.75
C ASN A 426 22.63 8.67 -12.23
N SER A 427 22.88 9.81 -11.64
CA SER A 427 22.54 10.12 -10.24
C SER A 427 21.32 11.03 -10.14
N THR A 428 21.08 11.81 -11.17
CA THR A 428 20.04 12.84 -11.22
C THR A 428 18.62 12.28 -11.09
N PHE A 429 18.38 11.03 -11.49
CA PHE A 429 17.06 10.38 -11.35
C PHE A 429 16.57 10.28 -9.91
N ALA A 430 17.50 10.15 -8.94
CA ALA A 430 17.24 10.09 -7.51
C ALA A 430 17.23 11.47 -6.83
N SER A 431 17.53 12.56 -7.56
CA SER A 431 17.56 13.92 -7.02
C SER A 431 16.17 14.42 -6.64
N ASN A 432 16.13 15.48 -5.82
CA ASN A 432 14.87 16.16 -5.43
C ASN A 432 14.03 16.61 -6.63
N ALA A 433 14.67 16.85 -7.80
CA ALA A 433 13.97 17.25 -9.02
C ALA A 433 13.18 16.11 -9.66
N PHE A 434 13.63 14.84 -9.51
CA PHE A 434 13.12 13.72 -10.29
C PHE A 434 12.68 12.52 -9.47
N VAL A 435 13.12 12.39 -8.21
CA VAL A 435 12.80 11.21 -7.38
C VAL A 435 11.29 11.03 -7.17
N ASN A 436 10.50 12.11 -7.19
CA ASN A 436 9.04 12.05 -7.08
C ASN A 436 8.33 11.62 -8.38
N PHE A 437 9.06 11.43 -9.49
CA PHE A 437 8.49 10.76 -10.65
C PHE A 437 8.20 9.30 -10.27
N PRO A 438 6.98 8.78 -10.47
CA PRO A 438 6.54 7.52 -9.86
C PRO A 438 7.51 6.35 -10.05
N GLY A 439 8.00 6.12 -11.27
CA GLY A 439 8.95 5.04 -11.53
C GLY A 439 10.34 5.27 -10.92
N ASN A 440 10.75 6.53 -10.72
CA ASN A 440 12.08 6.83 -10.15
C ASN A 440 12.14 6.48 -8.67
N SER A 441 11.11 6.85 -7.89
CA SER A 441 11.05 6.48 -6.48
C SER A 441 11.02 4.97 -6.29
N ASP A 442 10.23 4.26 -7.10
CA ASP A 442 10.09 2.81 -7.02
C ASP A 442 11.40 2.12 -7.39
N PHE A 443 12.02 2.51 -8.51
CA PHE A 443 13.30 1.95 -8.94
C PHE A 443 14.41 2.18 -7.92
N PHE A 444 14.48 3.39 -7.32
CA PHE A 444 15.45 3.72 -6.28
C PHE A 444 15.22 2.88 -5.02
N LEU A 445 13.97 2.80 -4.54
CA LEU A 445 13.62 2.02 -3.36
C LEU A 445 13.88 0.52 -3.56
N HIS A 446 13.47 -0.05 -4.69
CA HIS A 446 13.72 -1.47 -4.99
C HIS A 446 15.22 -1.77 -5.09
N THR A 447 16.01 -0.85 -5.66
CA THR A 447 17.47 -0.96 -5.71
C THR A 447 18.06 -1.02 -4.31
N VAL A 448 17.66 -0.12 -3.44
CA VAL A 448 18.12 -0.08 -2.04
C VAL A 448 17.65 -1.31 -1.28
N ALA A 449 16.40 -1.72 -1.43
CA ALA A 449 15.84 -2.90 -0.77
C ALA A 449 16.57 -4.19 -1.17
N TRP A 450 16.87 -4.36 -2.45
CA TRP A 450 17.64 -5.50 -2.95
C TRP A 450 19.05 -5.51 -2.37
N LEU A 451 19.75 -4.38 -2.38
CA LEU A 451 21.08 -4.22 -1.78
C LEU A 451 21.05 -4.45 -0.25
N ALA A 452 19.98 -4.01 0.44
CA ALA A 452 19.79 -4.26 1.86
C ALA A 452 19.41 -5.71 2.18
N GLN A 453 19.19 -6.56 1.17
CA GLN A 453 18.64 -7.91 1.31
C GLN A 453 17.28 -7.92 2.03
N ASP A 454 16.46 -6.94 1.75
CA ASP A 454 15.19 -6.65 2.42
C ASP A 454 14.03 -6.98 1.48
N ARG A 455 13.79 -8.28 1.29
CA ARG A 455 12.82 -8.80 0.30
C ARG A 455 11.40 -8.33 0.53
N ASP A 456 11.04 -8.01 1.77
CA ASP A 456 9.68 -7.58 2.13
C ASP A 456 9.37 -6.15 1.65
N MET A 457 10.39 -5.39 1.27
CA MET A 457 10.31 -3.98 0.91
C MET A 457 10.23 -3.70 -0.59
N ILE A 458 10.49 -4.70 -1.43
CA ILE A 458 10.66 -4.52 -2.89
C ILE A 458 9.39 -4.07 -3.62
N SER A 459 8.33 -3.68 -2.93
CA SER A 459 7.07 -3.39 -3.61
C SER A 459 6.21 -2.33 -2.92
N ILE A 460 6.77 -1.31 -2.29
CA ILE A 460 6.00 -0.24 -1.65
C ILE A 460 6.05 1.03 -2.50
N GLY A 461 5.41 1.01 -3.66
CA GLY A 461 5.08 2.23 -4.38
C GLY A 461 3.86 2.92 -3.76
N PRO A 462 3.83 4.26 -3.66
CA PRO A 462 2.61 4.95 -3.29
C PRO A 462 1.53 4.65 -4.33
N ARG A 463 0.40 4.11 -3.88
CA ARG A 463 -0.78 4.01 -4.75
C ARG A 463 -1.18 5.42 -5.16
N ASP A 464 -1.10 5.68 -6.45
CA ASP A 464 -1.52 6.95 -7.02
C ASP A 464 -3.03 7.11 -6.76
N GLN A 465 -3.39 7.96 -5.80
CA GLN A 465 -4.78 8.34 -5.51
C GLN A 465 -5.26 9.38 -6.54
N ALA A 466 -4.83 9.26 -7.78
CA ALA A 466 -5.39 10.09 -8.83
C ALA A 466 -6.89 9.78 -8.92
N LEU A 467 -7.68 10.66 -8.29
CA LEU A 467 -9.11 10.77 -8.58
C LEU A 467 -9.23 11.01 -10.08
N ARG A 468 -9.41 9.94 -10.84
CA ARG A 468 -9.81 10.06 -12.23
C ARG A 468 -11.32 10.28 -12.23
N PRO A 469 -11.81 11.52 -12.43
CA PRO A 469 -13.23 11.72 -12.58
C PRO A 469 -13.69 10.85 -13.75
N PHE A 470 -14.74 10.06 -13.54
CA PHE A 470 -15.37 9.33 -14.63
C PHE A 470 -15.93 10.37 -15.60
N VAL A 471 -15.20 10.62 -16.67
CA VAL A 471 -15.68 11.43 -17.80
C VAL A 471 -16.19 10.44 -18.85
N PRO A 472 -17.51 10.22 -18.95
CA PRO A 472 -18.04 9.28 -19.91
C PRO A 472 -17.72 9.76 -21.33
N ASN A 473 -17.26 8.86 -22.18
CA ASN A 473 -17.16 9.09 -23.60
C ASN A 473 -18.58 9.38 -24.16
N PRO A 474 -18.75 10.25 -25.18
CA PRO A 474 -20.05 10.56 -25.77
C PRO A 474 -20.91 9.34 -26.16
N ILE A 475 -20.29 8.21 -26.50
CA ILE A 475 -20.98 6.95 -26.76
C ILE A 475 -21.51 6.33 -25.46
N GLN A 476 -20.72 6.35 -24.40
CA GLN A 476 -21.10 5.82 -23.07
C GLN A 476 -22.23 6.66 -22.45
N GLU A 477 -22.16 7.98 -22.60
CA GLU A 477 -23.21 8.90 -22.13
C GLU A 477 -24.55 8.62 -22.81
N ARG A 478 -24.56 8.48 -24.14
CA ARG A 478 -25.76 8.10 -24.88
C ARG A 478 -26.28 6.69 -24.49
N THR A 479 -25.39 5.72 -24.34
CA THR A 479 -25.75 4.36 -23.94
C THR A 479 -26.40 4.33 -22.56
N LEU A 480 -25.83 5.05 -21.59
CA LEU A 480 -26.40 5.17 -20.24
C LEU A 480 -27.80 5.80 -20.29
N LEU A 481 -27.97 6.86 -21.09
CA LEU A 481 -29.26 7.52 -21.26
C LEU A 481 -30.29 6.59 -21.89
N TYR A 482 -29.96 5.85 -22.94
CA TYR A 482 -30.89 4.92 -23.59
C TYR A 482 -31.27 3.72 -22.67
N VAL A 483 -30.33 3.22 -21.90
CA VAL A 483 -30.59 2.12 -20.95
C VAL A 483 -31.53 2.57 -19.84
N GLN A 484 -31.30 3.74 -19.25
CA GLN A 484 -32.11 4.23 -18.14
C GLN A 484 -33.49 4.72 -18.56
N VAL A 485 -33.57 5.46 -19.68
CA VAL A 485 -34.82 6.12 -20.11
C VAL A 485 -35.71 5.20 -20.91
N PHE A 486 -35.15 4.26 -21.68
CA PHE A 486 -35.96 3.42 -22.57
C PHE A 486 -35.94 1.93 -22.21
N LEU A 487 -34.79 1.33 -21.98
CA LEU A 487 -34.66 -0.12 -21.77
C LEU A 487 -35.29 -0.55 -20.45
N LEU A 488 -34.99 0.11 -19.36
CA LEU A 488 -35.51 -0.24 -18.01
C LEU A 488 -37.01 -0.05 -17.92
N PRO A 489 -37.63 1.07 -18.33
CA PRO A 489 -39.10 1.20 -18.36
C PRO A 489 -39.79 0.20 -19.30
N ALA A 490 -39.18 -0.08 -20.47
CA ALA A 490 -39.73 -1.07 -21.39
C ALA A 490 -39.78 -2.48 -20.79
N LEU A 491 -38.73 -2.90 -20.09
CA LEU A 491 -38.68 -4.18 -19.38
C LEU A 491 -39.77 -4.26 -18.28
N LEU A 492 -39.94 -3.18 -17.52
CA LEU A 492 -40.99 -3.10 -16.50
C LEU A 492 -42.40 -3.18 -17.10
N LEU A 493 -42.66 -2.50 -18.23
CA LEU A 493 -43.92 -2.57 -18.96
C LEU A 493 -44.19 -3.98 -19.48
N ILE A 494 -43.18 -4.62 -20.08
CA ILE A 494 -43.32 -6.01 -20.59
C ILE A 494 -43.62 -6.96 -19.42
N ALA A 495 -42.94 -6.84 -18.29
CA ALA A 495 -43.19 -7.62 -17.09
C ALA A 495 -44.59 -7.38 -16.55
N GLY A 496 -45.05 -6.12 -16.48
CA GLY A 496 -46.38 -5.73 -16.07
C GLY A 496 -47.49 -6.31 -16.97
N VAL A 497 -47.33 -6.22 -18.28
CA VAL A 497 -48.25 -6.79 -19.27
C VAL A 497 -48.30 -8.32 -19.16
N ASN A 498 -47.15 -8.97 -18.96
CA ASN A 498 -47.13 -10.44 -18.77
C ASN A 498 -47.87 -10.86 -17.49
N VAL A 499 -47.68 -10.17 -16.37
CA VAL A 499 -48.41 -10.43 -15.13
C VAL A 499 -49.90 -10.17 -15.30
N TRP A 500 -50.27 -9.05 -15.97
CA TRP A 500 -51.66 -8.73 -16.26
C TRP A 500 -52.33 -9.80 -17.15
N ARG A 501 -51.69 -10.25 -18.23
CA ARG A 501 -52.19 -11.34 -19.10
C ARG A 501 -52.37 -12.66 -18.35
N LYS A 502 -51.43 -13.00 -17.44
CA LYS A 502 -51.52 -14.21 -16.62
C LYS A 502 -52.70 -14.17 -15.62
N ARG A 503 -52.94 -12.98 -15.02
CA ARG A 503 -54.11 -12.79 -14.10
C ARG A 503 -55.44 -12.76 -14.80
N ARG A 504 -55.53 -12.39 -16.08
CA ARG A 504 -56.75 -12.35 -16.86
C ARG A 504 -57.14 -13.74 -17.42
N ARG A 505 -56.25 -14.71 -17.38
CA ARG A 505 -56.47 -16.09 -17.78
C ARG A 505 -56.80 -17.04 -16.61
N LEU A 506 -56.72 -16.55 -15.40
CA LEU A 506 -57.18 -17.17 -14.16
C LEU A 506 -58.56 -16.63 -13.78
#